data_f0986c3551444cb5479be2ae2cfbc125
#
_entry.id   f0986c3551444cb5479be2ae2cfbc125
#
_cell.length_a   1.000
_cell.length_b   1.000
_cell.length_c   1.000
_cell.angle_alpha   90.00
_cell.angle_beta   90.00
_cell.angle_gamma   90.00
#
_symmetry.space_group_name_H-M   'P 1'
#
loop_
_entity.id
_entity.type
_entity.pdbx_description
1 polymer ?
#
loop_
_entity_poly.entity_id
_entity_poly.type
_entity_poly.pdbx_seq_one_letter_code
_entity_poly.pdbx_strand_id
1 'polypeptide(L)'
;MVFLVRSPTAYLVAHMLVFPFSATIFGQLFALARLATAEQTAASRDGTMAALRALFALPFVIVLPLWSLAFDRGAPLILIYGVLALGFAVITALLAIRWPSARAAELNDPKSGIRFSAALREMTAWPVTARILVIASVQAGVTLYMVLLGLIMTTGGGRETSDVSLFAGLVAGLEVPFMLASPMLLSRLSKSALIAAAAFIHAGFLCAFPLAAPYPVVWFLAIPAAMGAAVTLSVPIAYMQDLMSARPGAGGALIAVLHVTGRVIAAAVFGLGTAISGYGLAAMLGAGLAAASGLTLLMMDRRRPA
;
A
#
# COMPACT_ATOMS: atom_id res chain seq x y z
N MET A 1 -21.54 -10.41 6.47
CA MET A 1 -21.72 -9.87 7.83
C MET A 1 -22.06 -8.36 7.80
N VAL A 2 -21.14 -7.45 7.45
CA VAL A 2 -21.39 -5.98 7.47
C VAL A 2 -22.62 -5.58 6.64
N PHE A 3 -22.74 -6.09 5.41
CA PHE A 3 -23.86 -5.80 4.50
C PHE A 3 -25.22 -6.24 5.05
N LEU A 4 -25.28 -7.39 5.74
CA LEU A 4 -26.52 -7.95 6.26
C LEU A 4 -26.92 -7.36 7.62
N VAL A 5 -25.96 -7.21 8.52
CA VAL A 5 -26.20 -6.79 9.90
C VAL A 5 -26.34 -5.27 10.05
N ARG A 6 -25.66 -4.50 9.18
CA ARG A 6 -25.70 -3.03 9.11
C ARG A 6 -25.48 -2.33 10.45
N SER A 7 -24.61 -2.88 11.31
CA SER A 7 -24.30 -2.31 12.62
C SER A 7 -22.86 -1.80 12.71
N PRO A 8 -22.57 -0.77 13.50
CA PRO A 8 -21.21 -0.30 13.77
C PRO A 8 -20.32 -1.39 14.33
N THR A 9 -20.87 -2.25 15.21
CA THR A 9 -20.13 -3.38 15.78
C THR A 9 -19.73 -4.41 14.71
N ALA A 10 -20.64 -4.74 13.78
CA ALA A 10 -20.31 -5.64 12.67
C ALA A 10 -19.22 -5.07 11.77
N TYR A 11 -19.23 -3.75 11.54
CA TYR A 11 -18.20 -3.03 10.83
C TYR A 11 -16.85 -3.13 11.55
N LEU A 12 -16.79 -2.81 12.83
CA LEU A 12 -15.56 -2.88 13.64
C LEU A 12 -14.98 -4.30 13.68
N VAL A 13 -15.82 -5.30 13.93
CA VAL A 13 -15.40 -6.71 13.96
C VAL A 13 -14.83 -7.15 12.60
N ALA A 14 -15.48 -6.79 11.50
CA ALA A 14 -14.97 -7.09 10.16
C ALA A 14 -13.60 -6.46 9.92
N HIS A 15 -13.43 -5.18 10.26
CA HIS A 15 -12.18 -4.45 10.02
C HIS A 15 -11.05 -4.84 10.97
N MET A 16 -11.36 -5.18 12.22
CA MET A 16 -10.33 -5.55 13.21
C MET A 16 -9.92 -7.02 13.11
N LEU A 17 -10.83 -7.93 12.75
CA LEU A 17 -10.58 -9.36 12.78
C LEU A 17 -10.49 -10.00 11.39
N VAL A 18 -11.35 -9.62 10.43
CA VAL A 18 -11.44 -10.29 9.13
C VAL A 18 -10.47 -9.68 8.10
N PHE A 19 -10.46 -8.37 7.96
CA PHE A 19 -9.63 -7.70 6.96
C PHE A 19 -8.11 -7.90 7.17
N PRO A 20 -7.54 -7.99 8.38
CA PRO A 20 -6.13 -8.32 8.55
C PRO A 20 -5.73 -9.66 7.94
N PHE A 21 -6.61 -10.67 7.99
CA PHE A 21 -6.35 -11.95 7.31
C PHE A 21 -6.33 -11.81 5.79
N SER A 22 -7.18 -10.97 5.21
CA SER A 22 -7.17 -10.73 3.77
C SER A 22 -5.88 -10.05 3.30
N ALA A 23 -5.27 -9.22 4.13
CA ALA A 23 -3.99 -8.56 3.82
C ALA A 23 -2.84 -9.55 3.64
N THR A 24 -2.91 -10.74 4.27
CA THR A 24 -1.89 -11.78 4.12
C THR A 24 -1.89 -12.42 2.73
N ILE A 25 -3.03 -12.42 2.04
CA ILE A 25 -3.19 -13.00 0.69
C ILE A 25 -2.22 -12.34 -0.30
N PHE A 26 -2.05 -11.03 -0.19
CA PHE A 26 -1.14 -10.29 -1.06
C PHE A 26 0.31 -10.80 -0.95
N GLY A 27 0.83 -10.93 0.26
CA GLY A 27 2.16 -11.48 0.51
C GLY A 27 2.32 -12.92 0.03
N GLN A 28 1.29 -13.76 0.23
CA GLN A 28 1.30 -15.16 -0.20
C GLN A 28 1.31 -15.30 -1.72
N LEU A 29 0.55 -14.47 -2.44
CA LEU A 29 0.54 -14.48 -3.90
C LEU A 29 1.91 -14.11 -4.49
N PHE A 30 2.59 -13.12 -3.92
CA PHE A 30 3.96 -12.78 -4.35
C PHE A 30 4.97 -13.85 -3.98
N ALA A 31 4.83 -14.51 -2.84
CA ALA A 31 5.68 -15.65 -2.46
C ALA A 31 5.50 -16.82 -3.44
N LEU A 32 4.26 -17.19 -3.75
CA LEU A 32 3.94 -18.22 -4.74
C LEU A 32 4.47 -17.88 -6.13
N ALA A 33 4.28 -16.63 -6.58
CA ALA A 33 4.78 -16.18 -7.87
C ALA A 33 6.32 -16.25 -7.93
N ARG A 34 7.01 -15.92 -6.84
CA ARG A 34 8.46 -16.03 -6.74
C ARG A 34 8.92 -17.49 -6.81
N LEU A 35 8.25 -18.41 -6.12
CA LEU A 35 8.55 -19.84 -6.20
C LEU A 35 8.28 -20.38 -7.60
N ALA A 36 7.16 -20.01 -8.22
CA ALA A 36 6.82 -20.42 -9.59
C ALA A 36 7.80 -19.90 -10.67
N THR A 37 8.54 -18.83 -10.37
CA THR A 37 9.51 -18.22 -11.27
C THR A 37 10.97 -18.48 -10.83
N ALA A 38 11.21 -19.40 -9.89
CA ALA A 38 12.53 -19.66 -9.33
C ALA A 38 13.57 -20.07 -10.38
N GLU A 39 13.14 -20.82 -11.40
CA GLU A 39 14.00 -21.30 -12.50
C GLU A 39 14.21 -20.26 -13.61
N GLN A 40 13.50 -19.14 -13.57
CA GLN A 40 13.64 -18.08 -14.56
C GLN A 40 14.87 -17.21 -14.29
N THR A 41 15.36 -16.53 -15.34
CA THR A 41 16.41 -15.52 -15.20
C THR A 41 15.94 -14.37 -14.30
N ALA A 42 16.86 -13.67 -13.64
CA ALA A 42 16.54 -12.56 -12.76
C ALA A 42 15.68 -11.49 -13.47
N ALA A 43 16.03 -11.13 -14.71
CA ALA A 43 15.27 -10.15 -15.51
C ALA A 43 13.83 -10.61 -15.81
N SER A 44 13.64 -11.90 -16.16
CA SER A 44 12.31 -12.47 -16.41
C SER A 44 11.47 -12.51 -15.14
N ARG A 45 12.08 -12.83 -14.00
CA ARG A 45 11.43 -12.84 -12.69
C ARG A 45 10.96 -11.43 -12.29
N ASP A 46 11.83 -10.43 -12.44
CA ASP A 46 11.52 -9.03 -12.13
C ASP A 46 10.39 -8.52 -13.04
N GLY A 47 10.41 -8.88 -14.32
CA GLY A 47 9.33 -8.60 -15.26
C GLY A 47 8.00 -9.22 -14.84
N THR A 48 8.01 -10.50 -14.42
CA THR A 48 6.79 -11.18 -13.92
C THR A 48 6.27 -10.51 -12.64
N MET A 49 7.15 -10.12 -11.71
CA MET A 49 6.74 -9.43 -10.50
C MET A 49 6.16 -8.04 -10.82
N ALA A 50 6.74 -7.31 -11.76
CA ALA A 50 6.21 -6.02 -12.21
C ALA A 50 4.85 -6.17 -12.89
N ALA A 51 4.68 -7.18 -13.75
CA ALA A 51 3.41 -7.48 -14.39
C ALA A 51 2.31 -7.83 -13.38
N LEU A 52 2.62 -8.66 -12.38
CA LEU A 52 1.68 -8.99 -11.31
C LEU A 52 1.25 -7.74 -10.53
N ARG A 53 2.19 -6.83 -10.23
CA ARG A 53 1.86 -5.57 -9.56
C ARG A 53 0.96 -4.69 -10.41
N ALA A 54 1.25 -4.56 -11.70
CA ALA A 54 0.39 -3.83 -12.64
C ALA A 54 -1.02 -4.43 -12.69
N LEU A 55 -1.11 -5.77 -12.67
CA LEU A 55 -2.40 -6.47 -12.64
C LEU A 55 -3.22 -6.15 -11.38
N PHE A 56 -2.57 -5.92 -10.24
CA PHE A 56 -3.26 -5.48 -9.01
C PHE A 56 -3.81 -4.05 -9.09
N ALA A 57 -3.22 -3.19 -9.90
CA ALA A 57 -3.71 -1.81 -10.08
C ALA A 57 -4.91 -1.74 -11.04
N LEU A 58 -4.98 -2.63 -12.04
CA LEU A 58 -6.07 -2.63 -13.04
C LEU A 58 -7.48 -2.63 -12.47
N PRO A 59 -7.83 -3.46 -11.46
CA PRO A 59 -9.15 -3.42 -10.85
C PRO A 59 -9.53 -2.04 -10.31
N PHE A 60 -8.58 -1.31 -9.74
CA PHE A 60 -8.85 0.04 -9.22
C PHE A 60 -9.19 1.02 -10.33
N VAL A 61 -8.53 0.89 -11.48
CA VAL A 61 -8.79 1.75 -12.66
C VAL A 61 -10.19 1.51 -13.22
N ILE A 62 -10.74 0.31 -13.09
CA ILE A 62 -12.04 -0.06 -13.62
C ILE A 62 -13.13 0.08 -12.54
N VAL A 63 -12.89 -0.49 -11.37
CA VAL A 63 -13.91 -0.65 -10.32
C VAL A 63 -14.24 0.69 -9.65
N LEU A 64 -13.27 1.57 -9.45
CA LEU A 64 -13.53 2.85 -8.79
C LEU A 64 -14.37 3.80 -9.65
N PRO A 65 -14.14 3.98 -10.96
CA PRO A 65 -15.07 4.72 -11.81
C PRO A 65 -16.47 4.08 -11.90
N LEU A 66 -16.57 2.74 -11.90
CA LEU A 66 -17.86 2.06 -11.84
C LEU A 66 -18.61 2.37 -10.54
N TRP A 67 -17.90 2.43 -9.40
CA TRP A 67 -18.49 2.87 -8.14
C TRP A 67 -18.90 4.34 -8.17
N SER A 68 -18.10 5.23 -8.81
CA SER A 68 -18.50 6.62 -9.03
C SER A 68 -19.86 6.69 -9.72
N LEU A 69 -20.01 5.99 -10.85
CA LEU A 69 -21.28 5.93 -11.58
C LEU A 69 -22.44 5.31 -10.77
N ALA A 70 -22.15 4.34 -9.91
CA ALA A 70 -23.16 3.73 -9.05
C ALA A 70 -23.63 4.72 -7.97
N PHE A 71 -22.72 5.47 -7.36
CA PHE A 71 -23.03 6.47 -6.35
C PHE A 71 -23.80 7.65 -6.94
N ASP A 72 -23.47 8.12 -8.15
CA ASP A 72 -24.22 9.12 -8.88
C ASP A 72 -25.69 8.70 -9.12
N ARG A 73 -25.93 7.38 -9.21
CA ARG A 73 -27.29 6.79 -9.33
C ARG A 73 -27.93 6.46 -7.99
N GLY A 74 -27.35 6.91 -6.88
CA GLY A 74 -27.90 6.74 -5.54
C GLY A 74 -27.60 5.38 -4.87
N ALA A 75 -26.64 4.61 -5.37
CA ALA A 75 -26.24 3.37 -4.71
C ALA A 75 -25.71 3.65 -3.29
N PRO A 76 -26.17 2.94 -2.26
CA PRO A 76 -25.68 3.16 -0.91
C PRO A 76 -24.27 2.59 -0.74
N LEU A 77 -23.41 3.28 0.03
CA LEU A 77 -22.02 2.85 0.32
C LEU A 77 -21.93 1.41 0.86
N ILE A 78 -22.94 0.97 1.61
CA ILE A 78 -22.99 -0.39 2.17
C ILE A 78 -22.98 -1.48 1.09
N LEU A 79 -23.37 -1.16 -0.14
CA LEU A 79 -23.39 -2.10 -1.26
C LEU A 79 -21.97 -2.61 -1.61
N ILE A 80 -20.93 -1.82 -1.34
CA ILE A 80 -19.52 -2.23 -1.51
C ILE A 80 -19.25 -3.56 -0.79
N TYR A 81 -19.75 -3.72 0.44
CA TYR A 81 -19.55 -4.94 1.22
C TYR A 81 -20.29 -6.15 0.64
N GLY A 82 -21.44 -5.93 0.00
CA GLY A 82 -22.18 -6.98 -0.70
C GLY A 82 -21.41 -7.49 -1.93
N VAL A 83 -20.92 -6.56 -2.75
CA VAL A 83 -20.12 -6.87 -3.95
C VAL A 83 -18.81 -7.57 -3.58
N LEU A 84 -18.12 -7.08 -2.53
CA LEU A 84 -16.92 -7.73 -2.00
C LEU A 84 -17.20 -9.15 -1.52
N ALA A 85 -18.29 -9.37 -0.78
CA ALA A 85 -18.67 -10.71 -0.29
C ALA A 85 -18.90 -11.67 -1.46
N LEU A 86 -19.60 -11.24 -2.50
CA LEU A 86 -19.80 -12.01 -3.72
C LEU A 86 -18.48 -12.32 -4.43
N GLY A 87 -17.62 -11.32 -4.60
CA GLY A 87 -16.29 -11.49 -5.20
C GLY A 87 -15.45 -12.52 -4.46
N PHE A 88 -15.38 -12.43 -3.13
CA PHE A 88 -14.66 -13.41 -2.32
C PHE A 88 -15.27 -14.82 -2.40
N ALA A 89 -16.59 -14.93 -2.45
CA ALA A 89 -17.26 -16.23 -2.63
C ALA A 89 -16.89 -16.87 -3.98
N VAL A 90 -16.90 -16.07 -5.06
CA VAL A 90 -16.51 -16.55 -6.41
C VAL A 90 -15.05 -16.98 -6.42
N ILE A 91 -14.14 -16.16 -5.88
CA ILE A 91 -12.71 -16.50 -5.81
C ILE A 91 -12.50 -17.78 -5.00
N THR A 92 -13.16 -17.93 -3.85
CA THR A 92 -13.07 -19.12 -3.01
C THR A 92 -13.55 -20.38 -3.76
N ALA A 93 -14.68 -20.27 -4.45
CA ALA A 93 -15.21 -21.36 -5.27
C ALA A 93 -14.24 -21.76 -6.41
N LEU A 94 -13.68 -20.76 -7.12
CA LEU A 94 -12.70 -21.01 -8.18
C LEU A 94 -11.44 -21.69 -7.65
N LEU A 95 -10.92 -21.22 -6.51
CA LEU A 95 -9.76 -21.84 -5.85
C LEU A 95 -10.08 -23.27 -5.41
N ALA A 96 -11.25 -23.53 -4.81
CA ALA A 96 -11.65 -24.86 -4.38
C ALA A 96 -11.75 -25.85 -5.56
N ILE A 97 -12.21 -25.37 -6.74
CA ILE A 97 -12.38 -26.22 -7.95
C ILE A 97 -11.05 -26.39 -8.71
N ARG A 98 -10.19 -25.34 -8.74
CA ARG A 98 -9.02 -25.27 -9.62
C ARG A 98 -7.68 -25.37 -8.88
N TRP A 99 -7.68 -25.58 -7.55
CA TRP A 99 -6.43 -25.66 -6.81
C TRP A 99 -5.60 -26.86 -7.27
N PRO A 100 -4.37 -26.67 -7.75
CA PRO A 100 -3.53 -27.73 -8.29
C PRO A 100 -2.91 -28.54 -7.15
N SER A 101 -3.64 -29.56 -6.64
CA SER A 101 -3.19 -30.42 -5.55
C SER A 101 -1.89 -31.20 -5.85
N ALA A 102 -1.64 -31.53 -7.11
CA ALA A 102 -0.43 -32.25 -7.51
C ALA A 102 0.83 -31.35 -7.60
N ARG A 103 0.69 -30.08 -8.01
CA ARG A 103 1.83 -29.15 -8.12
C ARG A 103 2.22 -28.47 -6.80
N ALA A 104 1.37 -28.48 -5.79
CA ALA A 104 1.72 -27.95 -4.47
C ALA A 104 2.86 -28.72 -3.81
N ALA A 105 3.06 -29.99 -4.16
CA ALA A 105 4.18 -30.81 -3.69
C ALA A 105 5.53 -30.43 -4.36
N GLU A 106 5.51 -29.81 -5.53
CA GLU A 106 6.71 -29.40 -6.28
C GLU A 106 7.22 -28.02 -5.88
N LEU A 107 6.38 -27.20 -5.21
CA LEU A 107 6.75 -25.90 -4.69
C LEU A 107 7.48 -26.05 -3.34
N ASN A 108 8.60 -26.77 -3.34
CA ASN A 108 9.42 -26.90 -2.15
C ASN A 108 10.15 -25.58 -1.87
N ASP A 109 9.71 -24.90 -0.81
CA ASP A 109 10.51 -23.81 -0.24
C ASP A 109 11.79 -24.45 0.37
N PRO A 110 12.99 -24.12 -0.12
CA PRO A 110 14.21 -24.65 0.45
C PRO A 110 14.27 -24.29 1.94
N LYS A 111 14.27 -25.32 2.79
CA LYS A 111 14.34 -25.13 4.24
C LYS A 111 15.53 -24.25 4.56
N SER A 112 15.32 -23.10 5.12
CA SER A 112 16.37 -22.12 5.44
C SER A 112 17.40 -22.64 6.47
N GLY A 113 17.17 -23.79 7.08
CA GLY A 113 18.07 -24.40 8.09
C GLY A 113 18.19 -23.61 9.39
N ILE A 114 17.50 -22.49 9.53
CA ILE A 114 17.67 -21.53 10.63
C ILE A 114 16.55 -21.69 11.64
N ARG A 115 16.92 -21.66 12.93
CA ARG A 115 15.94 -21.64 14.01
C ARG A 115 15.11 -20.34 13.92
N PHE A 116 13.81 -20.45 14.12
CA PHE A 116 12.87 -19.32 14.11
C PHE A 116 13.34 -18.16 15.02
N SER A 117 13.89 -18.49 16.19
CA SER A 117 14.43 -17.50 17.14
C SER A 117 15.61 -16.69 16.57
N ALA A 118 16.47 -17.31 15.77
CA ALA A 118 17.59 -16.62 15.13
C ALA A 118 17.10 -15.69 14.01
N ALA A 119 16.12 -16.12 13.23
CA ALA A 119 15.49 -15.27 12.23
C ALA A 119 14.78 -14.06 12.88
N LEU A 120 14.03 -14.27 13.96
CA LEU A 120 13.36 -13.21 14.70
C LEU A 120 14.35 -12.19 15.28
N ARG A 121 15.46 -12.67 15.88
CA ARG A 121 16.51 -11.82 16.43
C ARG A 121 17.15 -10.92 15.37
N GLU A 122 17.34 -11.44 14.15
CA GLU A 122 17.92 -10.67 13.05
C GLU A 122 16.92 -9.63 12.52
N MET A 123 15.65 -10.00 12.40
CA MET A 123 14.58 -9.09 12.01
C MET A 123 14.37 -7.95 13.02
N THR A 124 14.60 -8.20 14.30
CA THR A 124 14.47 -7.22 15.39
C THR A 124 15.77 -6.45 15.67
N ALA A 125 16.86 -6.72 14.94
CA ALA A 125 18.10 -5.97 15.07
C ALA A 125 17.87 -4.47 14.81
N TRP A 126 18.45 -3.61 15.65
CA TRP A 126 18.21 -2.16 15.57
C TRP A 126 18.36 -1.55 14.17
N PRO A 127 19.40 -1.91 13.38
CA PRO A 127 19.54 -1.36 12.02
C PRO A 127 18.38 -1.71 11.09
N VAL A 128 17.73 -2.87 11.29
CA VAL A 128 16.57 -3.33 10.51
C VAL A 128 15.31 -2.63 11.01
N THR A 129 15.08 -2.66 12.33
CA THR A 129 13.92 -2.03 12.97
C THR A 129 13.85 -0.53 12.70
N ALA A 130 14.97 0.18 12.79
CA ALA A 130 15.03 1.61 12.51
C ALA A 130 14.62 1.92 11.06
N ARG A 131 15.06 1.12 10.08
CA ARG A 131 14.64 1.27 8.68
C ARG A 131 13.17 0.95 8.46
N ILE A 132 12.66 -0.08 9.13
CA ILE A 132 11.22 -0.39 9.09
C ILE A 132 10.42 0.79 9.62
N LEU A 133 10.78 1.36 10.76
CA LEU A 133 10.07 2.51 11.35
C LEU A 133 10.09 3.72 10.41
N VAL A 134 11.23 4.03 9.84
CA VAL A 134 11.37 5.17 8.92
C VAL A 134 10.56 4.96 7.65
N ILE A 135 10.63 3.81 7.02
CA ILE A 135 9.88 3.54 5.78
C ILE A 135 8.39 3.37 6.08
N ALA A 136 8.01 2.79 7.21
CA ALA A 136 6.63 2.73 7.67
C ALA A 136 6.03 4.14 7.87
N SER A 137 6.83 5.08 8.37
CA SER A 137 6.43 6.48 8.50
C SER A 137 6.22 7.16 7.15
N VAL A 138 7.01 6.84 6.13
CA VAL A 138 6.75 7.28 4.75
C VAL A 138 5.43 6.68 4.23
N GLN A 139 5.22 5.37 4.42
CA GLN A 139 3.98 4.71 4.00
C GLN A 139 2.74 5.19 4.76
N ALA A 140 2.92 5.65 6.00
CA ALA A 140 1.83 6.24 6.78
C ALA A 140 1.19 7.44 6.06
N GLY A 141 1.95 8.21 5.29
CA GLY A 141 1.43 9.30 4.46
C GLY A 141 0.42 8.80 3.41
N VAL A 142 0.75 7.74 2.68
CA VAL A 142 -0.16 7.14 1.68
C VAL A 142 -1.38 6.52 2.35
N THR A 143 -1.20 5.83 3.48
CA THR A 143 -2.33 5.27 4.25
C THR A 143 -3.25 6.38 4.76
N LEU A 144 -2.67 7.46 5.26
CA LEU A 144 -3.41 8.63 5.76
C LEU A 144 -4.20 9.31 4.63
N TYR A 145 -3.60 9.45 3.44
CA TYR A 145 -4.31 9.94 2.27
C TYR A 145 -5.58 9.14 1.98
N MET A 146 -5.49 7.81 1.99
CA MET A 146 -6.65 6.94 1.75
C MET A 146 -7.79 7.18 2.74
N VAL A 147 -7.47 7.47 4.01
CA VAL A 147 -8.47 7.80 5.03
C VAL A 147 -9.01 9.23 4.84
N LEU A 148 -8.12 10.18 4.57
CA LEU A 148 -8.46 11.60 4.47
C LEU A 148 -9.16 11.97 3.15
N LEU A 149 -8.98 11.19 2.09
CA LEU A 149 -9.54 11.49 0.76
C LEU A 149 -11.05 11.77 0.83
N GLY A 150 -11.82 10.80 1.32
CA GLY A 150 -13.26 10.96 1.45
C GLY A 150 -13.64 12.10 2.41
N LEU A 151 -12.98 12.15 3.57
CA LEU A 151 -13.29 13.13 4.60
C LEU A 151 -13.01 14.57 4.15
N ILE A 152 -11.87 14.83 3.54
CA ILE A 152 -11.52 16.18 3.06
C ILE A 152 -12.37 16.58 1.87
N MET A 153 -12.61 15.70 0.90
CA MET A 153 -13.40 16.04 -0.28
C MET A 153 -14.86 16.30 0.09
N THR A 154 -15.47 15.47 0.94
CA THR A 154 -16.90 15.60 1.25
C THR A 154 -17.18 16.67 2.30
N THR A 155 -16.42 16.73 3.40
CA THR A 155 -16.71 17.67 4.50
C THR A 155 -16.08 19.06 4.28
N GLY A 156 -14.89 19.14 3.72
CA GLY A 156 -14.18 20.40 3.47
C GLY A 156 -14.30 20.91 2.05
N GLY A 157 -14.40 20.02 1.07
CA GLY A 157 -14.42 20.35 -0.35
C GLY A 157 -15.80 20.52 -0.95
N GLY A 158 -16.88 20.14 -0.22
CA GLY A 158 -18.25 20.16 -0.77
C GLY A 158 -18.45 19.24 -1.97
N ARG A 159 -17.62 18.18 -2.08
CA ARG A 159 -17.64 17.20 -3.17
C ARG A 159 -18.55 16.03 -2.83
N GLU A 160 -19.00 15.33 -3.84
CA GLU A 160 -19.83 14.13 -3.69
C GLU A 160 -18.98 12.86 -3.52
N THR A 161 -19.61 11.77 -3.06
CA THR A 161 -18.94 10.47 -2.92
C THR A 161 -18.45 9.91 -4.26
N SER A 162 -19.14 10.24 -5.34
CA SER A 162 -18.74 9.92 -6.71
C SER A 162 -17.39 10.54 -7.08
N ASP A 163 -17.20 11.83 -6.75
CA ASP A 163 -15.92 12.54 -6.94
C ASP A 163 -14.77 11.85 -6.21
N VAL A 164 -15.02 11.39 -4.98
CA VAL A 164 -14.02 10.65 -4.17
C VAL A 164 -13.58 9.37 -4.89
N SER A 165 -14.55 8.61 -5.38
CA SER A 165 -14.29 7.36 -6.10
C SER A 165 -13.58 7.61 -7.43
N LEU A 166 -13.97 8.66 -8.15
CA LEU A 166 -13.34 9.04 -9.41
C LEU A 166 -11.90 9.51 -9.19
N PHE A 167 -11.65 10.34 -8.17
CA PHE A 167 -10.30 10.79 -7.81
C PHE A 167 -9.40 9.61 -7.44
N ALA A 168 -9.89 8.69 -6.60
CA ALA A 168 -9.15 7.48 -6.24
C ALA A 168 -8.83 6.61 -7.47
N GLY A 169 -9.79 6.46 -8.39
CA GLY A 169 -9.59 5.75 -9.65
C GLY A 169 -8.56 6.42 -10.56
N LEU A 170 -8.57 7.75 -10.64
CA LEU A 170 -7.59 8.52 -11.38
C LEU A 170 -6.18 8.36 -10.81
N VAL A 171 -6.03 8.44 -9.49
CA VAL A 171 -4.74 8.20 -8.81
C VAL A 171 -4.26 6.77 -9.09
N ALA A 172 -5.11 5.77 -8.92
CA ALA A 172 -4.74 4.37 -9.19
C ALA A 172 -4.36 4.14 -10.67
N GLY A 173 -5.04 4.79 -11.59
CA GLY A 173 -4.72 4.74 -13.02
C GLY A 173 -3.36 5.35 -13.33
N LEU A 174 -3.06 6.49 -12.73
CA LEU A 174 -1.77 7.18 -12.87
C LEU A 174 -0.63 6.45 -12.15
N GLU A 175 -0.90 5.69 -11.09
CA GLU A 175 0.13 4.87 -10.42
C GLU A 175 0.76 3.84 -11.36
N VAL A 176 -0.01 3.26 -12.29
CA VAL A 176 0.48 2.21 -13.21
C VAL A 176 1.69 2.66 -14.03
N PRO A 177 1.64 3.76 -14.80
CA PRO A 177 2.79 4.22 -15.55
C PRO A 177 3.98 4.60 -14.66
N PHE A 178 3.75 5.17 -13.48
CA PHE A 178 4.83 5.50 -12.55
C PHE A 178 5.47 4.25 -11.93
N MET A 179 4.70 3.20 -11.62
CA MET A 179 5.23 1.90 -11.19
C MET A 179 6.09 1.26 -12.29
N LEU A 180 5.61 1.28 -13.54
CA LEU A 180 6.36 0.74 -14.67
C LEU A 180 7.64 1.53 -14.98
N ALA A 181 7.67 2.82 -14.68
CA ALA A 181 8.86 3.66 -14.82
C ALA A 181 9.88 3.47 -13.68
N SER A 182 9.48 2.89 -12.55
CA SER A 182 10.34 2.74 -11.36
C SER A 182 11.67 1.99 -11.63
N PRO A 183 11.74 0.90 -12.43
CA PRO A 183 13.00 0.24 -12.74
C PRO A 183 13.98 1.14 -13.51
N MET A 184 13.47 1.99 -14.40
CA MET A 184 14.31 2.95 -15.14
C MET A 184 14.87 4.03 -14.22
N LEU A 185 14.11 4.48 -13.22
CA LEU A 185 14.59 5.42 -12.21
C LEU A 185 15.61 4.77 -11.28
N LEU A 186 15.43 3.49 -10.92
CA LEU A 186 16.34 2.73 -10.08
C LEU A 186 17.69 2.43 -10.76
N SER A 187 17.78 2.51 -12.09
CA SER A 187 19.07 2.43 -12.79
C SER A 187 19.94 3.68 -12.59
N ARG A 188 19.35 4.79 -12.13
CA ARG A 188 20.04 6.08 -11.95
C ARG A 188 20.06 6.56 -10.50
N LEU A 189 19.12 6.12 -9.69
CA LEU A 189 18.92 6.57 -8.30
C LEU A 189 18.96 5.36 -7.35
N SER A 190 19.52 5.56 -6.15
CA SER A 190 19.42 4.55 -5.10
C SER A 190 17.96 4.40 -4.65
N LYS A 191 17.61 3.22 -4.10
CA LYS A 191 16.28 2.96 -3.57
C LYS A 191 15.87 3.97 -2.49
N SER A 192 16.78 4.31 -1.60
CA SER A 192 16.54 5.33 -0.55
C SER A 192 16.33 6.73 -1.14
N ALA A 193 17.05 7.11 -2.19
CA ALA A 193 16.86 8.40 -2.86
C ALA A 193 15.48 8.46 -3.54
N LEU A 194 15.07 7.38 -4.19
CA LEU A 194 13.77 7.33 -4.86
C LEU A 194 12.61 7.34 -3.84
N ILE A 195 12.72 6.59 -2.73
CA ILE A 195 11.74 6.61 -1.64
C ILE A 195 11.64 8.02 -1.03
N ALA A 196 12.78 8.68 -0.80
CA ALA A 196 12.78 10.03 -0.24
C ALA A 196 12.15 11.04 -1.20
N ALA A 197 12.48 11.00 -2.49
CA ALA A 197 11.85 11.85 -3.49
C ALA A 197 10.33 11.68 -3.52
N ALA A 198 9.87 10.42 -3.50
CA ALA A 198 8.45 10.11 -3.43
C ALA A 198 7.79 10.63 -2.14
N ALA A 199 8.48 10.52 -1.00
CA ALA A 199 7.99 11.05 0.28
C ALA A 199 7.81 12.57 0.23
N PHE A 200 8.74 13.32 -0.38
CA PHE A 200 8.61 14.77 -0.54
C PHE A 200 7.48 15.16 -1.51
N ILE A 201 7.34 14.45 -2.64
CA ILE A 201 6.26 14.70 -3.60
C ILE A 201 4.91 14.45 -2.91
N HIS A 202 4.78 13.32 -2.19
CA HIS A 202 3.55 12.98 -1.49
C HIS A 202 3.26 13.92 -0.31
N ALA A 203 4.29 14.39 0.38
CA ALA A 203 4.14 15.42 1.42
C ALA A 203 3.62 16.74 0.84
N GLY A 204 4.15 17.19 -0.29
CA GLY A 204 3.62 18.34 -1.01
C GLY A 204 2.16 18.19 -1.41
N PHE A 205 1.79 17.01 -1.89
CA PHE A 205 0.40 16.66 -2.16
C PHE A 205 -0.47 16.75 -0.90
N LEU A 206 -0.07 16.13 0.21
CA LEU A 206 -0.84 16.16 1.47
C LEU A 206 -1.02 17.57 2.03
N CYS A 207 -0.03 18.45 1.89
CA CYS A 207 -0.15 19.84 2.28
C CYS A 207 -1.12 20.64 1.39
N ALA A 208 -1.09 20.41 0.08
CA ALA A 208 -1.92 21.12 -0.89
C ALA A 208 -3.37 20.61 -0.91
N PHE A 209 -3.58 19.33 -0.62
CA PHE A 209 -4.86 18.66 -0.82
C PHE A 209 -6.03 19.28 -0.05
N PRO A 210 -5.94 19.58 1.27
CA PRO A 210 -7.04 20.22 1.99
C PRO A 210 -7.40 21.60 1.44
N LEU A 211 -6.41 22.33 0.95
CA LEU A 211 -6.59 23.69 0.40
C LEU A 211 -7.20 23.67 -1.00
N ALA A 212 -6.88 22.65 -1.79
CA ALA A 212 -7.34 22.50 -3.17
C ALA A 212 -8.70 21.80 -3.29
N ALA A 213 -9.13 21.06 -2.26
CA ALA A 213 -10.35 20.25 -2.31
C ALA A 213 -11.61 20.99 -2.78
N PRO A 214 -11.88 22.26 -2.38
CA PRO A 214 -13.04 23.00 -2.84
C PRO A 214 -12.95 23.43 -4.33
N TYR A 215 -11.75 23.44 -4.91
CA TYR A 215 -11.49 24.02 -6.22
C TYR A 215 -11.26 22.92 -7.29
N PRO A 216 -11.54 23.22 -8.58
CA PRO A 216 -11.27 22.27 -9.68
C PRO A 216 -9.80 21.82 -9.78
N VAL A 217 -8.86 22.63 -9.28
CA VAL A 217 -7.42 22.32 -9.28
C VAL A 217 -7.08 21.03 -8.51
N VAL A 218 -7.96 20.56 -7.62
CA VAL A 218 -7.78 19.31 -6.88
C VAL A 218 -7.51 18.12 -7.80
N TRP A 219 -8.11 18.08 -8.98
CA TRP A 219 -7.93 16.99 -9.95
C TRP A 219 -6.49 16.84 -10.45
N PHE A 220 -5.74 17.94 -10.57
CA PHE A 220 -4.33 17.90 -10.93
C PHE A 220 -3.45 17.33 -9.81
N LEU A 221 -3.90 17.39 -8.57
CA LEU A 221 -3.19 16.80 -7.43
C LEU A 221 -3.19 15.25 -7.47
N ALA A 222 -4.01 14.64 -8.32
CA ALA A 222 -3.91 13.20 -8.58
C ALA A 222 -2.54 12.79 -9.14
N ILE A 223 -1.85 13.67 -9.87
CA ILE A 223 -0.51 13.39 -10.43
C ILE A 223 0.53 13.21 -9.30
N PRO A 224 0.80 14.20 -8.42
CA PRO A 224 1.76 14.03 -7.35
C PRO A 224 1.32 12.97 -6.33
N ALA A 225 0.02 12.78 -6.10
CA ALA A 225 -0.49 11.69 -5.28
C ALA A 225 -0.06 10.32 -5.84
N ALA A 226 -0.31 10.10 -7.14
CA ALA A 226 0.04 8.85 -7.83
C ALA A 226 1.55 8.63 -7.91
N MET A 227 2.34 9.67 -8.19
CA MET A 227 3.81 9.58 -8.22
C MET A 227 4.37 9.14 -6.87
N GLY A 228 3.92 9.78 -5.79
CA GLY A 228 4.34 9.45 -4.44
C GLY A 228 3.90 8.05 -4.02
N ALA A 229 2.63 7.69 -4.27
CA ALA A 229 2.08 6.40 -3.91
C ALA A 229 2.73 5.25 -4.70
N ALA A 230 2.90 5.38 -6.01
CA ALA A 230 3.49 4.34 -6.87
C ALA A 230 4.87 3.88 -6.37
N VAL A 231 5.74 4.83 -6.06
CA VAL A 231 7.08 4.55 -5.54
C VAL A 231 7.02 4.01 -4.12
N THR A 232 6.23 4.64 -3.24
CA THR A 232 6.11 4.24 -1.83
C THR A 232 5.51 2.84 -1.66
N LEU A 233 4.67 2.40 -2.58
CA LEU A 233 4.07 1.06 -2.55
C LEU A 233 4.97 -0.02 -3.20
N SER A 234 5.86 0.34 -4.11
CA SER A 234 6.66 -0.62 -4.88
C SER A 234 8.12 -0.74 -4.40
N VAL A 235 8.83 0.35 -4.26
CA VAL A 235 10.29 0.36 -4.00
C VAL A 235 10.66 -0.17 -2.61
N PRO A 236 9.91 0.09 -1.52
CA PRO A 236 10.18 -0.46 -0.22
C PRO A 236 10.22 -1.99 -0.17
N ILE A 237 9.47 -2.66 -1.04
CA ILE A 237 9.49 -4.13 -1.12
C ILE A 237 10.87 -4.62 -1.54
N ALA A 238 11.41 -4.04 -2.61
CA ALA A 238 12.75 -4.36 -3.09
C ALA A 238 13.84 -3.94 -2.07
N TYR A 239 13.65 -2.80 -1.39
CA TYR A 239 14.55 -2.34 -0.34
C TYR A 239 14.62 -3.32 0.84
N MET A 240 13.47 -3.82 1.32
CA MET A 240 13.41 -4.80 2.41
C MET A 240 13.97 -6.16 2.02
N GLN A 241 13.78 -6.56 0.75
CA GLN A 241 14.38 -7.78 0.22
C GLN A 241 15.91 -7.70 0.17
N ASP A 242 16.48 -6.54 -0.20
CA ASP A 242 17.93 -6.33 -0.17
C ASP A 242 18.48 -6.30 1.27
N LEU A 243 17.72 -5.71 2.19
CA LEU A 243 18.11 -5.64 3.60
C LEU A 243 18.27 -7.04 4.21
N MET A 244 17.50 -8.01 3.72
CA MET A 244 17.51 -9.41 4.14
C MET A 244 17.89 -10.34 2.98
N SER A 245 18.84 -9.93 2.15
CA SER A 245 19.23 -10.65 0.93
C SER A 245 19.65 -12.10 1.17
N ALA A 246 20.29 -12.38 2.31
CA ALA A 246 20.64 -13.74 2.74
C ALA A 246 19.40 -14.60 3.13
N ARG A 247 18.21 -14.01 3.27
CA ARG A 247 16.99 -14.67 3.77
C ARG A 247 15.73 -14.15 3.11
N PRO A 248 15.42 -14.60 1.90
CA PRO A 248 14.29 -14.09 1.12
C PRO A 248 12.92 -14.18 1.83
N GLY A 249 12.69 -15.26 2.59
CA GLY A 249 11.45 -15.43 3.36
C GLY A 249 11.27 -14.39 4.48
N ALA A 250 12.36 -14.00 5.15
CA ALA A 250 12.34 -12.95 6.16
C ALA A 250 12.02 -11.57 5.54
N GLY A 251 12.53 -11.29 4.35
CA GLY A 251 12.19 -10.07 3.61
C GLY A 251 10.68 -9.92 3.38
N GLY A 252 9.98 -11.01 3.06
CA GLY A 252 8.52 -11.03 2.93
C GLY A 252 7.79 -10.71 4.24
N ALA A 253 8.26 -11.28 5.37
CA ALA A 253 7.69 -10.99 6.68
C ALA A 253 7.90 -9.53 7.10
N LEU A 254 9.04 -8.92 6.79
CA LEU A 254 9.30 -7.50 7.05
C LEU A 254 8.31 -6.58 6.33
N ILE A 255 7.85 -6.95 5.14
CA ILE A 255 6.84 -6.18 4.40
C ILE A 255 5.51 -6.15 5.18
N ALA A 256 5.10 -7.28 5.77
CA ALA A 256 3.89 -7.32 6.59
C ALA A 256 4.03 -6.43 7.85
N VAL A 257 5.18 -6.50 8.52
CA VAL A 257 5.48 -5.63 9.68
C VAL A 257 5.47 -4.16 9.28
N LEU A 258 6.08 -3.82 8.14
CA LEU A 258 6.11 -2.48 7.58
C LEU A 258 4.69 -1.92 7.36
N HIS A 259 3.80 -2.70 6.75
CA HIS A 259 2.42 -2.28 6.49
C HIS A 259 1.62 -2.09 7.78
N VAL A 260 1.75 -3.00 8.76
CA VAL A 260 1.07 -2.86 10.05
C VAL A 260 1.57 -1.63 10.80
N THR A 261 2.88 -1.46 10.87
CA THR A 261 3.50 -0.30 11.53
C THR A 261 3.07 1.01 10.86
N GLY A 262 3.05 1.08 9.53
CA GLY A 262 2.59 2.26 8.80
C GLY A 262 1.13 2.61 9.08
N ARG A 263 0.25 1.61 9.19
CA ARG A 263 -1.16 1.82 9.56
C ARG A 263 -1.33 2.33 10.99
N VAL A 264 -0.56 1.80 11.94
CA VAL A 264 -0.58 2.27 13.34
C VAL A 264 -0.11 3.73 13.41
N ILE A 265 0.98 4.06 12.73
CA ILE A 265 1.49 5.44 12.67
C ILE A 265 0.44 6.36 12.01
N ALA A 266 -0.15 5.96 10.90
CA ALA A 266 -1.19 6.74 10.22
C ALA A 266 -2.41 6.98 11.13
N ALA A 267 -2.85 5.96 11.87
CA ALA A 267 -3.96 6.08 12.82
C ALA A 267 -3.63 7.05 13.96
N ALA A 268 -2.39 7.00 14.50
CA ALA A 268 -1.95 7.93 15.53
C ALA A 268 -1.88 9.38 15.02
N VAL A 269 -1.33 9.59 13.82
CA VAL A 269 -1.26 10.92 13.18
C VAL A 269 -2.67 11.46 12.88
N PHE A 270 -3.56 10.59 12.37
CA PHE A 270 -4.97 10.94 12.14
C PHE A 270 -5.65 11.37 13.43
N GLY A 271 -5.56 10.52 14.48
CA GLY A 271 -6.17 10.81 15.78
C GLY A 271 -5.66 12.10 16.40
N LEU A 272 -4.34 12.32 16.36
CA LEU A 272 -3.72 13.53 16.89
C LEU A 272 -4.19 14.78 16.12
N GLY A 273 -4.10 14.74 14.78
CA GLY A 273 -4.47 15.89 13.94
C GLY A 273 -5.94 16.25 14.07
N THR A 274 -6.83 15.25 14.07
CA THR A 274 -8.28 15.47 14.19
C THR A 274 -8.68 15.92 15.59
N ALA A 275 -8.01 15.49 16.65
CA ALA A 275 -8.27 15.93 18.02
C ALA A 275 -7.89 17.41 18.24
N ILE A 276 -6.87 17.92 17.53
CA ILE A 276 -6.38 19.30 17.70
C ILE A 276 -7.11 20.27 16.75
N SER A 277 -7.16 20.00 15.45
CA SER A 277 -7.66 20.98 14.47
C SER A 277 -8.33 20.37 13.23
N GLY A 278 -8.62 19.07 13.23
CA GLY A 278 -9.34 18.42 12.15
C GLY A 278 -8.44 17.83 11.03
N TYR A 279 -9.09 17.53 9.90
CA TYR A 279 -8.48 16.72 8.81
C TYR A 279 -7.31 17.44 8.11
N GLY A 280 -7.35 18.76 8.01
CA GLY A 280 -6.27 19.55 7.42
C GLY A 280 -4.98 19.42 8.21
N LEU A 281 -5.05 19.52 9.55
CA LEU A 281 -3.87 19.32 10.40
C LEU A 281 -3.36 17.87 10.34
N ALA A 282 -4.26 16.88 10.29
CA ALA A 282 -3.86 15.49 10.14
C ALA A 282 -3.05 15.29 8.83
N ALA A 283 -3.49 15.90 7.73
CA ALA A 283 -2.76 15.86 6.45
C ALA A 283 -1.38 16.53 6.57
N MET A 284 -1.28 17.69 7.20
CA MET A 284 -0.01 18.40 7.40
C MET A 284 0.97 17.64 8.29
N LEU A 285 0.49 17.05 9.38
CA LEU A 285 1.30 16.20 10.25
C LEU A 285 1.83 14.97 9.50
N GLY A 286 0.97 14.32 8.69
CA GLY A 286 1.37 13.22 7.83
C GLY A 286 2.42 13.63 6.79
N ALA A 287 2.26 14.80 6.19
CA ALA A 287 3.23 15.38 5.26
C ALA A 287 4.59 15.61 5.92
N GLY A 288 4.60 16.27 7.08
CA GLY A 288 5.82 16.53 7.84
C GLY A 288 6.54 15.24 8.23
N LEU A 289 5.78 14.25 8.71
CA LEU A 289 6.33 12.94 9.08
C LEU A 289 6.93 12.21 7.87
N ALA A 290 6.23 12.18 6.73
CA ALA A 290 6.71 11.52 5.53
C ALA A 290 8.00 12.19 5.00
N ALA A 291 8.05 13.53 4.94
CA ALA A 291 9.22 14.29 4.50
C ALA A 291 10.42 14.08 5.44
N ALA A 292 10.22 14.18 6.76
CA ALA A 292 11.27 13.96 7.76
C ALA A 292 11.82 12.52 7.68
N SER A 293 10.93 11.54 7.49
CA SER A 293 11.31 10.14 7.36
C SER A 293 12.08 9.87 6.07
N GLY A 294 11.66 10.47 4.94
CA GLY A 294 12.40 10.39 3.68
C GLY A 294 13.82 10.92 3.82
N LEU A 295 14.00 12.07 4.47
CA LEU A 295 15.31 12.66 4.75
C LEU A 295 16.15 11.76 5.67
N THR A 296 15.53 11.22 6.72
CA THR A 296 16.19 10.29 7.66
C THR A 296 16.69 9.04 6.95
N LEU A 297 15.90 8.46 6.04
CA LEU A 297 16.31 7.31 5.25
C LEU A 297 17.55 7.60 4.39
N LEU A 298 17.57 8.77 3.74
CA LEU A 298 18.76 9.22 2.99
C LEU A 298 20.00 9.33 3.86
N MET A 299 19.88 9.88 5.06
CA MET A 299 21.00 10.03 5.99
C MET A 299 21.51 8.68 6.49
N MET A 300 20.59 7.73 6.75
CA MET A 300 20.95 6.37 7.20
C MET A 300 21.74 5.60 6.14
N ASP A 301 21.41 5.77 4.85
CA ASP A 301 22.05 5.01 3.78
C ASP A 301 23.31 5.68 3.22
N ARG A 302 23.46 7.00 3.33
CA ARG A 302 24.72 7.71 3.02
C ARG A 302 25.90 7.24 3.90
N ARG A 303 25.62 6.68 5.07
CA ARG A 303 26.63 6.19 6.02
C ARG A 303 26.99 4.71 5.81
N ARG A 304 26.39 4.03 4.83
CA ARG A 304 26.82 2.67 4.45
C ARG A 304 28.01 2.81 3.52
N PRO A 305 29.19 2.26 3.88
CA PRO A 305 30.24 2.03 2.89
C PRO A 305 29.68 1.07 1.83
N ALA A 306 30.00 1.34 0.56
CA ALA A 306 29.59 0.55 -0.58
C ALA A 306 30.13 -0.87 -0.50
#